data_9e403752f2f0ca1ecd4bdbb3f9f3c6ba
#
_entry.id   9e403752f2f0ca1ecd4bdbb3f9f3c6ba
#
_cell.length_a   1.000
_cell.length_b   1.000
_cell.length_c   1.000
_cell.angle_alpha   90.00
_cell.angle_beta   90.00
_cell.angle_gamma   90.00
#
_symmetry.space_group_name_H-M   'P 1'
#
loop_
_entity.id
_entity.type
_entity.pdbx_description
1 polymer ?
#
loop_
_entity_poly.entity_id
_entity_poly.type
_entity_poly.pdbx_seq_one_letter_code
_entity_poly.pdbx_strand_id
1 'polypeptide(L)'
;LKKKMALIFNTYPRWDRLVSCSHSVMEVNYKNLCKPNIKNKFSYAKNTINFQRVYDCLEEGCQYEGFEEPNSEEINFVTMGRLSPEKNHKNLVRAFGEYLKEYPKSKLYIIGQGPLQEEVEGEIERLGIKDRVVLTGNLLNPFTLMSKCSCFILPSVYEGQPMVLLEARIVGLPIVVSDFSSVEDSLMENGQYLIKSTQEAILEGLRAFAKGEVPTCKFDPRQYNKEAINEFEQAISK
;
A
#
# COMPACT_ATOMS: atom_id res chain seq x y z
N LEU A 1 -16.34 -11.87 17.21
CA LEU A 1 -15.64 -10.60 16.97
C LEU A 1 -16.32 -9.43 17.69
N LYS A 2 -17.63 -9.19 17.46
CA LYS A 2 -18.40 -8.07 18.09
C LYS A 2 -18.29 -8.03 19.63
N LYS A 3 -18.35 -9.18 20.34
CA LYS A 3 -18.21 -9.22 21.82
C LYS A 3 -16.80 -8.86 22.31
N LYS A 4 -15.73 -9.29 21.59
CA LYS A 4 -14.35 -8.92 21.92
C LYS A 4 -14.08 -7.43 21.69
N MET A 5 -14.58 -6.88 20.57
CA MET A 5 -14.47 -5.45 20.29
C MET A 5 -15.21 -4.60 21.33
N ALA A 6 -16.43 -4.97 21.72
CA ALA A 6 -17.18 -4.28 22.77
C ALA A 6 -16.42 -4.23 24.12
N LEU A 7 -15.67 -5.30 24.46
CA LEU A 7 -14.84 -5.32 25.68
C LEU A 7 -13.68 -4.30 25.60
N ILE A 8 -13.01 -4.23 24.45
CA ILE A 8 -11.93 -3.27 24.20
C ILE A 8 -12.48 -1.83 24.27
N PHE A 9 -13.60 -1.54 23.61
CA PHE A 9 -14.23 -0.22 23.61
C PHE A 9 -14.67 0.27 24.98
N ASN A 10 -15.02 -0.65 25.88
CA ASN A 10 -15.35 -0.30 27.27
C ASN A 10 -14.13 0.13 28.11
N THR A 11 -12.90 -0.10 27.62
CA THR A 11 -11.68 0.38 28.29
C THR A 11 -11.28 1.79 27.89
N TYR A 12 -11.75 2.30 26.73
CA TYR A 12 -11.36 3.62 26.19
C TYR A 12 -11.53 4.81 27.14
N PRO A 13 -12.58 4.89 27.99
CA PRO A 13 -12.66 5.97 28.98
C PRO A 13 -11.52 6.03 30.00
N ARG A 14 -10.80 4.89 30.17
CA ARG A 14 -9.66 4.77 31.11
C ARG A 14 -8.33 5.22 30.51
N TRP A 15 -8.26 5.43 29.19
CA TRP A 15 -7.06 5.88 28.51
C TRP A 15 -6.99 7.39 28.49
N ASP A 16 -5.80 7.95 28.56
CA ASP A 16 -5.60 9.40 28.51
C ASP A 16 -5.79 9.93 27.10
N ARG A 17 -5.32 9.20 26.09
CA ARG A 17 -5.42 9.53 24.66
C ARG A 17 -5.75 8.31 23.79
N LEU A 18 -6.39 8.57 22.67
CA LEU A 18 -6.75 7.62 21.62
C LEU A 18 -6.18 8.15 20.31
N VAL A 19 -4.94 7.75 20.00
CA VAL A 19 -4.23 8.23 18.81
C VAL A 19 -4.46 7.24 17.66
N SER A 20 -4.94 7.75 16.54
CA SER A 20 -5.14 6.99 15.29
C SER A 20 -4.00 7.27 14.31
N CYS A 21 -3.72 6.35 13.39
CA CYS A 21 -2.62 6.48 12.44
C CYS A 21 -2.91 7.45 11.27
N SER A 22 -4.14 7.93 11.15
CA SER A 22 -4.54 8.94 10.15
C SER A 22 -5.76 9.72 10.65
N HIS A 23 -6.00 10.89 10.06
CA HIS A 23 -7.17 11.71 10.37
C HIS A 23 -8.46 10.96 10.03
N SER A 24 -8.55 10.32 8.87
CA SER A 24 -9.72 9.54 8.46
C SER A 24 -10.04 8.39 9.40
N VAL A 25 -9.03 7.66 9.88
CA VAL A 25 -9.22 6.59 10.88
C VAL A 25 -9.67 7.18 12.21
N MET A 26 -9.15 8.32 12.62
CA MET A 26 -9.61 9.03 13.82
C MET A 26 -11.09 9.39 13.70
N GLU A 27 -11.52 9.95 12.58
CA GLU A 27 -12.92 10.31 12.33
C GLU A 27 -13.87 9.10 12.39
N VAL A 28 -13.47 7.97 11.79
CA VAL A 28 -14.22 6.71 11.85
C VAL A 28 -14.32 6.22 13.30
N ASN A 29 -13.21 6.22 14.03
CA ASN A 29 -13.18 5.82 15.42
C ASN A 29 -14.03 6.77 16.29
N TYR A 30 -13.93 8.07 16.06
CA TYR A 30 -14.73 9.07 16.73
C TYR A 30 -16.23 8.83 16.53
N LYS A 31 -16.69 8.65 15.29
CA LYS A 31 -18.10 8.41 14.96
C LYS A 31 -18.64 7.13 15.59
N ASN A 32 -17.83 6.07 15.60
CA ASN A 32 -18.27 4.74 16.05
C ASN A 32 -18.10 4.50 17.55
N LEU A 33 -17.15 5.15 18.21
CA LEU A 33 -16.70 4.81 19.55
C LEU A 33 -16.82 5.97 20.54
N CYS A 34 -17.07 7.19 20.06
CA CYS A 34 -17.09 8.36 20.92
C CYS A 34 -18.27 8.34 21.87
N LYS A 35 -17.96 8.53 23.16
CA LYS A 35 -18.91 8.89 24.20
C LYS A 35 -18.64 10.35 24.61
N PRO A 36 -19.64 11.10 25.12
CA PRO A 36 -19.47 12.51 25.45
C PRO A 36 -18.25 12.83 26.35
N ASN A 37 -17.93 11.90 27.27
CA ASN A 37 -16.84 12.04 28.23
C ASN A 37 -15.44 11.73 27.70
N ILE A 38 -15.30 11.26 26.44
CA ILE A 38 -14.00 10.94 25.83
C ILE A 38 -13.74 11.68 24.53
N LYS A 39 -14.61 12.62 24.15
CA LYS A 39 -14.53 13.38 22.90
C LYS A 39 -13.17 14.06 22.70
N ASN A 40 -12.63 14.65 23.74
CA ASN A 40 -11.36 15.37 23.73
C ASN A 40 -10.12 14.47 23.79
N LYS A 41 -10.30 13.14 23.85
CA LYS A 41 -9.20 12.17 23.90
C LYS A 41 -8.77 11.67 22.52
N PHE A 42 -9.58 11.90 21.49
CA PHE A 42 -9.24 11.48 20.12
C PHE A 42 -8.25 12.43 19.47
N SER A 43 -7.22 11.86 18.89
CA SER A 43 -6.21 12.56 18.11
C SER A 43 -5.65 11.62 17.02
N TYR A 44 -4.81 12.13 16.15
CA TYR A 44 -4.10 11.31 15.17
C TYR A 44 -2.64 11.75 15.06
N ALA A 45 -1.80 10.82 14.64
CA ALA A 45 -0.41 11.05 14.26
C ALA A 45 0.00 9.96 13.27
N LYS A 46 0.81 10.33 12.30
CA LYS A 46 1.35 9.39 11.32
C LYS A 46 2.28 8.36 11.98
N ASN A 47 2.31 7.13 11.45
CA ASN A 47 3.32 6.15 11.85
C ASN A 47 4.70 6.55 11.34
N THR A 48 5.73 6.31 12.13
CA THR A 48 7.12 6.35 11.65
C THR A 48 7.45 5.13 10.78
N ILE A 49 8.47 5.25 9.93
CA ILE A 49 8.97 4.14 9.10
C ILE A 49 10.39 3.76 9.49
N ASN A 50 10.67 2.46 9.58
CA ASN A 50 12.04 1.97 9.73
C ASN A 50 12.75 1.97 8.35
N PHE A 51 13.15 3.16 7.90
CA PHE A 51 13.81 3.34 6.61
C PHE A 51 15.19 2.68 6.55
N GLN A 52 15.88 2.56 7.69
CA GLN A 52 17.18 1.89 7.73
C GLN A 52 17.07 0.43 7.30
N ARG A 53 16.04 -0.28 7.77
CA ARG A 53 15.76 -1.64 7.31
C ARG A 53 15.60 -1.73 5.80
N VAL A 54 14.94 -0.74 5.17
CA VAL A 54 14.77 -0.75 3.70
C VAL A 54 16.12 -0.63 3.02
N TYR A 55 16.98 0.29 3.49
CA TYR A 55 18.32 0.47 2.94
C TYR A 55 19.21 -0.76 3.15
N ASP A 56 19.24 -1.32 4.37
CA ASP A 56 20.01 -2.52 4.68
C ASP A 56 19.59 -3.68 3.76
N CYS A 57 18.28 -3.88 3.57
CA CYS A 57 17.76 -4.89 2.67
C CYS A 57 18.14 -4.67 1.19
N LEU A 58 18.22 -3.42 0.74
CA LEU A 58 18.66 -3.10 -0.62
C LEU A 58 20.16 -3.39 -0.81
N GLU A 59 20.99 -3.17 0.21
CA GLU A 59 22.43 -3.46 0.19
C GLU A 59 22.70 -4.95 0.25
N GLU A 60 21.96 -5.71 1.08
CA GLU A 60 22.10 -7.16 1.23
C GLU A 60 21.75 -7.93 -0.05
N GLY A 61 20.85 -7.37 -0.87
CA GLY A 61 20.29 -8.06 -2.02
C GLY A 61 19.38 -9.24 -1.63
N CYS A 62 18.92 -9.99 -2.60
CA CYS A 62 18.12 -11.19 -2.37
C CYS A 62 18.28 -12.19 -3.51
N GLN A 63 18.27 -13.49 -3.18
CA GLN A 63 18.07 -14.56 -4.12
C GLN A 63 16.59 -14.94 -4.07
N TYR A 64 15.93 -15.01 -5.23
CA TYR A 64 14.55 -15.40 -5.34
C TYR A 64 14.46 -16.88 -5.72
N GLU A 65 13.79 -17.66 -4.87
CA GLU A 65 13.51 -19.06 -5.18
C GLU A 65 12.13 -19.17 -5.84
N GLY A 66 12.09 -19.84 -7.00
CA GLY A 66 10.82 -20.22 -7.64
C GLY A 66 10.21 -19.22 -8.62
N PHE A 67 10.86 -18.08 -8.91
CA PHE A 67 10.44 -17.17 -9.97
C PHE A 67 11.62 -16.37 -10.56
N GLU A 68 11.40 -15.86 -11.79
CA GLU A 68 12.41 -15.07 -12.50
C GLU A 68 12.47 -13.64 -11.98
N GLU A 69 13.68 -13.08 -11.93
CA GLU A 69 13.88 -11.66 -11.64
C GLU A 69 13.21 -10.76 -12.69
N PRO A 70 12.79 -9.53 -12.31
CA PRO A 70 12.30 -8.56 -13.28
C PRO A 70 13.32 -8.30 -14.40
N ASN A 71 12.89 -8.42 -15.64
CA ASN A 71 13.69 -8.06 -16.80
C ASN A 71 13.61 -6.54 -17.01
N SER A 72 14.76 -5.85 -17.02
CA SER A 72 14.82 -4.38 -17.18
C SER A 72 14.35 -3.87 -18.54
N GLU A 73 14.21 -4.75 -19.55
CA GLU A 73 13.66 -4.41 -20.87
C GLU A 73 12.13 -4.49 -20.91
N GLU A 74 11.50 -4.96 -19.84
CA GLU A 74 10.05 -5.08 -19.69
C GLU A 74 9.51 -4.05 -18.68
N ILE A 75 8.24 -3.69 -18.81
CA ILE A 75 7.56 -2.91 -17.78
C ILE A 75 7.15 -3.88 -16.67
N ASN A 76 7.74 -3.71 -15.49
CA ASN A 76 7.50 -4.55 -14.34
C ASN A 76 6.71 -3.78 -13.29
N PHE A 77 5.43 -4.07 -13.14
CA PHE A 77 4.62 -3.55 -12.05
C PHE A 77 4.78 -4.39 -10.80
N VAL A 78 4.71 -3.75 -9.63
CA VAL A 78 4.75 -4.45 -8.35
C VAL A 78 3.68 -3.91 -7.40
N THR A 79 3.07 -4.81 -6.66
CA THR A 79 2.22 -4.50 -5.50
C THR A 79 2.63 -5.35 -4.32
N MET A 80 2.45 -4.84 -3.09
CA MET A 80 2.77 -5.57 -1.87
C MET A 80 1.66 -5.43 -0.85
N GLY A 81 1.16 -6.56 -0.36
CA GLY A 81 0.14 -6.59 0.67
C GLY A 81 -0.54 -7.94 0.82
N ARG A 82 -1.33 -8.07 1.88
CA ARG A 82 -2.11 -9.27 2.13
C ARG A 82 -3.13 -9.50 1.01
N LEU A 83 -3.28 -10.73 0.53
CA LEU A 83 -4.30 -11.08 -0.46
C LEU A 83 -5.69 -11.15 0.24
N SER A 84 -6.32 -10.00 0.37
CA SER A 84 -7.59 -9.78 1.08
C SER A 84 -8.49 -8.79 0.33
N PRO A 85 -9.80 -8.76 0.61
CA PRO A 85 -10.76 -7.97 -0.19
C PRO A 85 -10.39 -6.48 -0.29
N GLU A 86 -9.91 -5.89 0.80
CA GLU A 86 -9.55 -4.47 0.86
C GLU A 86 -8.35 -4.11 -0.03
N LYS A 87 -7.47 -5.08 -0.35
CA LYS A 87 -6.29 -4.86 -1.20
C LYS A 87 -6.58 -4.95 -2.70
N ASN A 88 -7.74 -5.47 -3.09
CA ASN A 88 -8.30 -5.38 -4.44
C ASN A 88 -7.46 -6.03 -5.57
N HIS A 89 -6.66 -7.05 -5.25
CA HIS A 89 -5.76 -7.70 -6.20
C HIS A 89 -6.49 -8.33 -7.39
N LYS A 90 -7.74 -8.80 -7.22
CA LYS A 90 -8.54 -9.35 -8.33
C LYS A 90 -8.80 -8.33 -9.44
N ASN A 91 -9.20 -7.10 -9.07
CA ASN A 91 -9.39 -6.04 -10.06
C ASN A 91 -8.05 -5.60 -10.68
N LEU A 92 -6.95 -5.63 -9.93
CA LEU A 92 -5.61 -5.38 -10.48
C LEU A 92 -5.26 -6.42 -11.54
N VAL A 93 -5.45 -7.72 -11.25
CA VAL A 93 -5.17 -8.80 -12.21
C VAL A 93 -6.03 -8.68 -13.47
N ARG A 94 -7.32 -8.34 -13.33
CA ARG A 94 -8.21 -8.10 -14.48
C ARG A 94 -7.78 -6.91 -15.32
N ALA A 95 -7.47 -5.80 -14.67
CA ALA A 95 -6.97 -4.60 -15.35
C ALA A 95 -5.64 -4.89 -16.07
N PHE A 96 -4.75 -5.65 -15.43
CA PHE A 96 -3.47 -6.05 -16.02
C PHE A 96 -3.66 -6.98 -17.22
N GLY A 97 -4.63 -7.91 -17.18
CA GLY A 97 -4.98 -8.76 -18.32
C GLY A 97 -5.44 -7.96 -19.55
N GLU A 98 -6.23 -6.89 -19.34
CA GLU A 98 -6.60 -5.97 -20.43
C GLU A 98 -5.39 -5.13 -20.88
N TYR A 99 -4.55 -4.67 -19.96
CA TYR A 99 -3.35 -3.92 -20.26
C TYR A 99 -2.35 -4.71 -21.14
N LEU A 100 -2.21 -6.02 -20.93
CA LEU A 100 -1.33 -6.88 -21.72
C LEU A 100 -1.69 -6.96 -23.20
N LYS A 101 -2.94 -6.66 -23.60
CA LYS A 101 -3.35 -6.60 -24.99
C LYS A 101 -2.64 -5.49 -25.76
N GLU A 102 -2.28 -4.42 -25.07
CA GLU A 102 -1.59 -3.24 -25.62
C GLU A 102 -0.06 -3.29 -25.35
N TYR A 103 0.32 -3.83 -24.19
CA TYR A 103 1.70 -3.88 -23.72
C TYR A 103 2.13 -5.31 -23.34
N PRO A 104 2.25 -6.23 -24.33
CA PRO A 104 2.46 -7.66 -24.05
C PRO A 104 3.79 -8.01 -23.38
N LYS A 105 4.78 -7.10 -23.46
CA LYS A 105 6.07 -7.23 -22.76
C LYS A 105 6.02 -6.56 -21.38
N SER A 106 5.07 -6.98 -20.54
CA SER A 106 4.95 -6.46 -19.18
C SER A 106 4.75 -7.61 -18.20
N LYS A 107 5.20 -7.44 -16.96
CA LYS A 107 4.96 -8.38 -15.86
C LYS A 107 4.36 -7.68 -14.66
N LEU A 108 3.60 -8.43 -13.86
CA LEU A 108 3.04 -7.99 -12.59
C LEU A 108 3.54 -8.91 -11.48
N TYR A 109 4.21 -8.34 -10.49
CA TYR A 109 4.65 -9.02 -9.28
C TYR A 109 3.71 -8.68 -8.12
N ILE A 110 3.15 -9.70 -7.48
CA ILE A 110 2.28 -9.56 -6.32
C ILE A 110 2.98 -10.18 -5.12
N ILE A 111 3.44 -9.35 -4.19
CA ILE A 111 4.17 -9.75 -3.00
C ILE A 111 3.19 -9.89 -1.84
N GLY A 112 3.10 -11.07 -1.26
CA GLY A 112 2.28 -11.36 -0.09
C GLY A 112 1.43 -12.60 -0.23
N GLN A 113 0.73 -12.94 0.84
CA GLN A 113 -0.19 -14.08 0.95
C GLN A 113 -1.47 -13.65 1.62
N GLY A 114 -2.53 -14.44 1.48
CA GLY A 114 -3.78 -14.14 2.16
C GLY A 114 -4.95 -15.03 1.77
N PRO A 115 -6.12 -14.81 2.36
CA PRO A 115 -7.29 -15.68 2.19
C PRO A 115 -7.86 -15.70 0.76
N LEU A 116 -7.53 -14.72 -0.08
CA LEU A 116 -7.99 -14.67 -1.48
C LEU A 116 -6.97 -15.21 -2.47
N GLN A 117 -5.95 -15.94 -2.03
CA GLN A 117 -4.90 -16.46 -2.91
C GLN A 117 -5.48 -17.33 -4.03
N GLU A 118 -6.29 -18.33 -3.69
CA GLU A 118 -6.93 -19.23 -4.67
C GLU A 118 -7.82 -18.47 -5.67
N GLU A 119 -8.51 -17.41 -5.20
CA GLU A 119 -9.33 -16.58 -6.07
C GLU A 119 -8.50 -15.74 -7.05
N VAL A 120 -7.35 -15.24 -6.61
CA VAL A 120 -6.42 -14.47 -7.46
C VAL A 120 -5.75 -15.40 -8.48
N GLU A 121 -5.31 -16.58 -8.06
CA GLU A 121 -4.76 -17.62 -8.93
C GLU A 121 -5.77 -18.06 -9.99
N GLY A 122 -7.01 -18.34 -9.59
CA GLY A 122 -8.09 -18.69 -10.52
C GLY A 122 -8.40 -17.59 -11.54
N GLU A 123 -8.27 -16.31 -11.15
CA GLU A 123 -8.45 -15.20 -12.08
C GLU A 123 -7.29 -15.09 -13.10
N ILE A 124 -6.05 -15.33 -12.67
CA ILE A 124 -4.86 -15.38 -13.52
C ILE A 124 -4.98 -16.51 -14.56
N GLU A 125 -5.42 -17.69 -14.12
CA GLU A 125 -5.65 -18.85 -15.01
C GLU A 125 -6.79 -18.57 -16.00
N ARG A 126 -7.93 -18.04 -15.52
CA ARG A 126 -9.08 -17.69 -16.37
C ARG A 126 -8.71 -16.71 -17.49
N LEU A 127 -7.79 -15.80 -17.22
CA LEU A 127 -7.31 -14.79 -18.19
C LEU A 127 -6.18 -15.33 -19.07
N GLY A 128 -5.60 -16.49 -18.77
CA GLY A 128 -4.48 -17.08 -19.52
C GLY A 128 -3.18 -16.27 -19.43
N ILE A 129 -2.95 -15.58 -18.30
CA ILE A 129 -1.81 -14.65 -18.12
C ILE A 129 -0.80 -15.16 -17.09
N LYS A 130 -0.75 -16.46 -16.83
CA LYS A 130 0.13 -17.06 -15.80
C LYS A 130 1.61 -16.73 -15.99
N ASP A 131 2.07 -16.64 -17.24
CA ASP A 131 3.46 -16.31 -17.58
C ASP A 131 3.80 -14.82 -17.38
N ARG A 132 2.81 -13.99 -17.09
CA ARG A 132 2.91 -12.53 -16.94
C ARG A 132 2.60 -12.03 -15.53
N VAL A 133 2.07 -12.88 -14.64
CA VAL A 133 1.78 -12.54 -13.25
C VAL A 133 2.51 -13.48 -12.31
N VAL A 134 3.31 -12.92 -11.44
CA VAL A 134 4.11 -13.66 -10.45
C VAL A 134 3.54 -13.44 -9.06
N LEU A 135 3.02 -14.49 -8.44
CA LEU A 135 2.65 -14.50 -7.03
C LEU A 135 3.86 -14.99 -6.23
N THR A 136 4.57 -14.07 -5.58
CA THR A 136 5.83 -14.40 -4.90
C THR A 136 5.64 -15.05 -3.54
N GLY A 137 4.42 -14.98 -2.98
CA GLY A 137 4.23 -15.25 -1.56
C GLY A 137 4.88 -14.17 -0.68
N ASN A 138 5.12 -14.50 0.59
CA ASN A 138 5.81 -13.60 1.50
C ASN A 138 7.32 -13.66 1.25
N LEU A 139 7.95 -12.50 1.07
CA LEU A 139 9.39 -12.37 0.94
C LEU A 139 9.99 -11.80 2.22
N LEU A 140 11.14 -12.33 2.66
CA LEU A 140 11.88 -11.77 3.79
C LEU A 140 12.46 -10.38 3.44
N ASN A 141 12.95 -10.25 2.21
CA ASN A 141 13.41 -8.99 1.64
C ASN A 141 12.63 -8.65 0.36
N PRO A 142 11.49 -7.94 0.45
CA PRO A 142 10.72 -7.55 -0.73
C PRO A 142 11.34 -6.37 -1.47
N PHE A 143 12.18 -5.57 -0.81
CA PHE A 143 12.65 -4.28 -1.33
C PHE A 143 13.61 -4.45 -2.50
N THR A 144 14.43 -5.50 -2.51
CA THR A 144 15.30 -5.82 -3.65
C THR A 144 14.49 -6.16 -4.90
N LEU A 145 13.37 -6.90 -4.76
CA LEU A 145 12.45 -7.13 -5.89
C LEU A 145 11.80 -5.82 -6.34
N MET A 146 11.30 -5.04 -5.39
CA MET A 146 10.68 -3.74 -5.69
C MET A 146 11.62 -2.81 -6.44
N SER A 147 12.90 -2.74 -6.05
CA SER A 147 13.90 -1.87 -6.70
C SER A 147 14.21 -2.23 -8.15
N LYS A 148 13.92 -3.46 -8.57
CA LYS A 148 14.04 -3.94 -9.95
C LYS A 148 12.77 -3.76 -10.78
N CYS A 149 11.68 -3.33 -10.14
CA CYS A 149 10.41 -3.05 -10.82
C CYS A 149 10.35 -1.60 -11.31
N SER A 150 9.40 -1.35 -12.22
CA SER A 150 9.24 -0.06 -12.88
C SER A 150 8.27 0.87 -12.16
N CYS A 151 7.22 0.31 -11.53
CA CYS A 151 6.15 1.08 -10.89
C CYS A 151 5.48 0.28 -9.78
N PHE A 152 5.18 0.95 -8.68
CA PHE A 152 4.40 0.40 -7.57
C PHE A 152 2.91 0.74 -7.74
N ILE A 153 2.04 -0.26 -7.61
CA ILE A 153 0.58 -0.10 -7.71
C ILE A 153 -0.06 -0.44 -6.37
N LEU A 154 -0.84 0.48 -5.79
CA LEU A 154 -1.68 0.22 -4.62
C LEU A 154 -3.16 0.39 -4.98
N PRO A 155 -3.88 -0.67 -5.39
CA PRO A 155 -5.26 -0.58 -5.85
C PRO A 155 -6.29 -0.69 -4.73
N SER A 156 -5.90 -0.51 -3.49
CA SER A 156 -6.69 -0.77 -2.28
C SER A 156 -8.01 0.01 -2.27
N VAL A 157 -9.05 -0.61 -1.75
CA VAL A 157 -10.36 0.03 -1.50
C VAL A 157 -10.35 0.76 -0.16
N TYR A 158 -9.57 0.26 0.78
CA TYR A 158 -9.45 0.81 2.13
C TYR A 158 -8.05 0.58 2.70
N GLU A 159 -7.52 1.61 3.33
CA GLU A 159 -6.29 1.60 4.13
C GLU A 159 -6.45 2.49 5.36
N GLY A 160 -5.70 2.19 6.41
CA GLY A 160 -5.54 3.10 7.55
C GLY A 160 -4.45 4.12 7.29
N GLN A 161 -3.23 3.63 7.21
CA GLN A 161 -2.04 4.31 6.70
C GLN A 161 -1.17 3.25 6.02
N PRO A 162 -1.09 3.24 4.70
CA PRO A 162 -0.37 2.20 3.96
C PRO A 162 1.14 2.41 4.06
N MET A 163 1.80 1.73 5.00
CA MET A 163 3.25 1.81 5.18
C MET A 163 4.01 1.43 3.90
N VAL A 164 3.43 0.55 3.10
CA VAL A 164 4.00 0.13 1.81
C VAL A 164 4.20 1.28 0.81
N LEU A 165 3.40 2.36 0.88
CA LEU A 165 3.64 3.56 0.07
C LEU A 165 4.92 4.29 0.48
N LEU A 166 5.21 4.35 1.78
CA LEU A 166 6.46 4.92 2.29
C LEU A 166 7.65 4.06 1.87
N GLU A 167 7.51 2.74 1.95
CA GLU A 167 8.51 1.77 1.50
C GLU A 167 8.79 1.92 0.00
N ALA A 168 7.75 2.00 -0.84
CA ALA A 168 7.89 2.22 -2.28
C ALA A 168 8.59 3.56 -2.61
N ARG A 169 8.32 4.62 -1.83
CA ARG A 169 9.00 5.92 -1.97
C ARG A 169 10.47 5.85 -1.59
N ILE A 170 10.82 5.13 -0.51
CA ILE A 170 12.23 4.93 -0.11
C ILE A 170 12.99 4.16 -1.18
N VAL A 171 12.35 3.18 -1.81
CA VAL A 171 12.92 2.45 -2.96
C VAL A 171 13.04 3.33 -4.20
N GLY A 172 12.28 4.43 -4.29
CA GLY A 172 12.33 5.39 -5.41
C GLY A 172 11.39 5.07 -6.57
N LEU A 173 10.37 4.24 -6.34
CA LEU A 173 9.42 3.85 -7.39
C LEU A 173 8.40 4.96 -7.70
N PRO A 174 8.04 5.16 -9.00
CA PRO A 174 6.80 5.81 -9.37
C PRO A 174 5.61 5.06 -8.77
N ILE A 175 4.57 5.79 -8.35
CA ILE A 175 3.44 5.21 -7.61
C ILE A 175 2.12 5.53 -8.30
N VAL A 176 1.34 4.49 -8.56
CA VAL A 176 -0.10 4.58 -8.86
C VAL A 176 -0.87 4.10 -7.63
N VAL A 177 -1.74 4.92 -7.09
CA VAL A 177 -2.48 4.63 -5.86
C VAL A 177 -3.96 4.95 -6.01
N SER A 178 -4.82 4.11 -5.44
CA SER A 178 -6.26 4.36 -5.44
C SER A 178 -6.66 5.41 -4.40
N ASP A 179 -7.73 6.13 -4.72
CA ASP A 179 -8.39 7.13 -3.87
C ASP A 179 -9.26 6.41 -2.81
N PHE A 180 -8.63 6.02 -1.70
CA PHE A 180 -9.32 5.50 -0.51
C PHE A 180 -9.45 6.60 0.57
N SER A 181 -10.33 6.43 1.55
CA SER A 181 -10.74 7.49 2.49
C SER A 181 -9.60 8.16 3.28
N SER A 182 -8.47 7.48 3.48
CA SER A 182 -7.30 8.03 4.20
C SER A 182 -6.13 8.36 3.26
N VAL A 183 -6.34 8.33 1.94
CA VAL A 183 -5.25 8.53 0.97
C VAL A 183 -4.64 9.93 1.12
N GLU A 184 -5.46 10.96 1.38
CA GLU A 184 -4.99 12.34 1.56
C GLU A 184 -3.91 12.47 2.64
N ASP A 185 -4.04 11.72 3.75
CA ASP A 185 -3.04 11.69 4.82
C ASP A 185 -1.69 11.06 4.39
N SER A 186 -1.68 10.37 3.24
CA SER A 186 -0.54 9.66 2.67
C SER A 186 -0.02 10.25 1.37
N LEU A 187 -0.71 11.27 0.81
CA LEU A 187 -0.28 11.92 -0.42
C LEU A 187 0.96 12.80 -0.20
N MET A 188 1.73 12.95 -1.25
CA MET A 188 2.78 13.95 -1.38
C MET A 188 2.47 14.81 -2.59
N GLU A 189 2.82 16.09 -2.52
CA GLU A 189 2.65 16.99 -3.65
C GLU A 189 3.40 16.45 -4.87
N ASN A 190 2.67 16.21 -5.97
CA ASN A 190 3.18 15.63 -7.22
C ASN A 190 3.96 14.31 -7.05
N GLY A 191 3.67 13.53 -6.01
CA GLY A 191 4.44 12.32 -5.66
C GLY A 191 3.80 11.00 -6.07
N GLN A 192 2.61 11.03 -6.69
CA GLN A 192 1.88 9.84 -7.12
C GLN A 192 0.81 10.15 -8.18
N TYR A 193 0.39 9.11 -8.90
CA TYR A 193 -0.76 9.16 -9.79
C TYR A 193 -2.00 8.57 -9.10
N LEU A 194 -3.05 9.35 -8.95
CA LEU A 194 -4.24 8.98 -8.20
C LEU A 194 -5.31 8.42 -9.14
N ILE A 195 -5.88 7.26 -8.77
CA ILE A 195 -6.94 6.58 -9.52
C ILE A 195 -8.12 6.23 -8.62
N LYS A 196 -9.26 5.80 -9.19
CA LYS A 196 -10.30 5.10 -8.43
C LYS A 196 -9.94 3.62 -8.28
N SER A 197 -10.53 2.93 -7.29
CA SER A 197 -10.28 1.50 -7.03
C SER A 197 -11.07 0.54 -7.95
N THR A 198 -11.59 1.04 -9.09
CA THR A 198 -12.28 0.21 -10.09
C THR A 198 -11.29 -0.40 -11.08
N GLN A 199 -11.69 -1.49 -11.73
CA GLN A 199 -10.86 -2.15 -12.73
C GLN A 199 -10.44 -1.19 -13.85
N GLU A 200 -11.39 -0.38 -14.36
CA GLU A 200 -11.16 0.58 -15.44
C GLU A 200 -10.14 1.64 -15.05
N ALA A 201 -10.27 2.20 -13.84
CA ALA A 201 -9.34 3.22 -13.36
C ALA A 201 -7.94 2.65 -13.05
N ILE A 202 -7.86 1.39 -12.59
CA ILE A 202 -6.57 0.70 -12.44
C ILE A 202 -5.90 0.52 -13.82
N LEU A 203 -6.67 0.12 -14.84
CA LEU A 203 -6.16 0.02 -16.23
C LEU A 203 -5.65 1.37 -16.74
N GLU A 204 -6.37 2.46 -16.47
CA GLU A 204 -5.93 3.82 -16.81
C GLU A 204 -4.60 4.17 -16.12
N GLY A 205 -4.44 3.82 -14.84
CA GLY A 205 -3.19 4.04 -14.10
C GLY A 205 -2.01 3.26 -14.69
N LEU A 206 -2.21 2.00 -15.11
CA LEU A 206 -1.19 1.20 -15.78
C LEU A 206 -0.79 1.85 -17.13
N ARG A 207 -1.76 2.32 -17.91
CA ARG A 207 -1.54 3.03 -19.18
C ARG A 207 -0.83 4.36 -18.97
N ALA A 208 -1.20 5.12 -17.93
CA ALA A 208 -0.57 6.39 -17.58
C ALA A 208 0.92 6.19 -17.29
N PHE A 209 1.28 5.12 -16.57
CA PHE A 209 2.69 4.78 -16.38
C PHE A 209 3.42 4.51 -17.72
N ALA A 210 2.85 3.68 -18.59
CA ALA A 210 3.45 3.38 -19.89
C ALA A 210 3.63 4.60 -20.78
N LYS A 211 2.81 5.64 -20.59
CA LYS A 211 2.91 6.94 -21.30
C LYS A 211 3.85 7.93 -20.62
N GLY A 212 4.44 7.59 -19.47
CA GLY A 212 5.32 8.50 -18.73
C GLY A 212 4.58 9.60 -17.95
N GLU A 213 3.29 9.41 -17.66
CA GLU A 213 2.45 10.39 -16.96
C GLU A 213 2.49 10.23 -15.43
N VAL A 214 3.05 9.11 -14.93
CA VAL A 214 3.17 8.85 -13.48
C VAL A 214 4.41 9.57 -12.93
N PRO A 215 4.25 10.50 -12.00
CA PRO A 215 5.37 11.26 -11.48
C PRO A 215 6.28 10.41 -10.59
N THR A 216 7.53 10.83 -10.48
CA THR A 216 8.47 10.39 -9.44
C THR A 216 8.69 11.51 -8.46
N CYS A 217 8.80 11.21 -7.17
CA CYS A 217 9.14 12.22 -6.18
C CYS A 217 10.38 11.82 -5.38
N LYS A 218 11.11 12.84 -4.90
CA LYS A 218 12.14 12.63 -3.90
C LYS A 218 11.47 12.52 -2.54
N PHE A 219 11.77 11.47 -1.79
CA PHE A 219 11.26 11.25 -0.45
C PHE A 219 12.40 11.25 0.55
N ASP A 220 12.32 12.10 1.57
CA ASP A 220 13.24 12.09 2.71
C ASP A 220 12.57 11.39 3.91
N PRO A 221 12.91 10.12 4.19
CA PRO A 221 12.31 9.37 5.29
C PRO A 221 12.74 9.89 6.68
N ARG A 222 13.87 10.58 6.79
CA ARG A 222 14.32 11.18 8.06
C ARG A 222 13.47 12.37 8.42
N GLN A 223 13.23 13.26 7.45
CA GLN A 223 12.34 14.41 7.63
C GLN A 223 10.91 13.95 7.92
N TYR A 224 10.41 12.96 7.17
CA TYR A 224 9.10 12.36 7.41
C TYR A 224 8.96 11.83 8.85
N ASN A 225 9.93 11.05 9.34
CA ASN A 225 9.90 10.51 10.70
C ASN A 225 9.94 11.62 11.76
N LYS A 226 10.73 12.67 11.55
CA LYS A 226 10.76 13.83 12.44
C LYS A 226 9.39 14.50 12.56
N GLU A 227 8.70 14.67 11.46
CA GLU A 227 7.34 15.23 11.43
C GLU A 227 6.34 14.30 12.13
N ALA A 228 6.38 12.99 11.85
CA ALA A 228 5.51 12.00 12.49
C ALA A 228 5.70 11.95 14.02
N ILE A 229 6.95 12.04 14.49
CA ILE A 229 7.25 12.09 15.92
C ILE A 229 6.69 13.38 16.55
N ASN A 230 6.89 14.53 15.92
CA ASN A 230 6.33 15.80 16.39
C ASN A 230 4.79 15.77 16.45
N GLU A 231 4.13 15.19 15.42
CA GLU A 231 2.67 14.99 15.44
C GLU A 231 2.23 14.12 16.63
N PHE A 232 2.95 13.03 16.88
CA PHE A 232 2.66 12.13 18.00
C PHE A 232 2.83 12.84 19.35
N GLU A 233 3.92 13.57 19.58
CA GLU A 233 4.16 14.33 20.79
C GLU A 233 3.06 15.37 21.03
N GLN A 234 2.63 16.07 19.99
CA GLN A 234 1.51 17.01 20.08
C GLN A 234 0.18 16.31 20.37
N ALA A 235 -0.03 15.11 19.79
CA ALA A 235 -1.25 14.33 20.00
C ALA A 235 -1.40 13.84 21.44
N ILE A 236 -0.31 13.56 22.15
CA ILE A 236 -0.32 13.10 23.54
C ILE A 236 -0.22 14.23 24.58
N SER A 237 0.27 15.41 24.18
CA SER A 237 0.47 16.57 25.10
C SER A 237 -0.81 17.39 25.35
N LYS A 238 -1.85 17.24 24.55
CA LYS A 238 -3.16 17.90 24.65
C LYS A 238 -4.09 17.14 25.57
#